data_426e876f503e15c748b24a654710add7
#
_entry.id   426e876f503e15c748b24a654710add7
#
_cell.length_a   1.000
_cell.length_b   1.000
_cell.length_c   1.000
_cell.angle_alpha   90.00
_cell.angle_beta   90.00
_cell.angle_gamma   90.00
#
_symmetry.space_group_name_H-M   'P 1'
#
loop_
_entity.id
_entity.type
_entity.pdbx_description
1 polymer ?
#
loop_
_entity_poly.entity_id
_entity_poly.type
_entity_poly.pdbx_seq_one_letter_code
_entity_poly.pdbx_strand_id
1 'polypeptide(L)'
;MGKARLAMTVGDPRGIGPEIVAKALADPRVGERCDVLVIGPTGSGAAVADSIGTWSGRGDAALAGELSGLAIERAVALAQKGEV
;
A
#
# COMPACT_ATOMS: atom_id res chain seq x y z
N MET A 1 -15.35 12.84 -16.44
CA MET A 1 -15.26 12.66 -14.98
C MET A 1 -13.94 12.03 -14.61
N GLY A 2 -13.36 12.43 -13.49
CA GLY A 2 -12.09 11.89 -13.04
C GLY A 2 -12.20 10.46 -12.54
N LYS A 3 -11.06 9.78 -12.48
CA LYS A 3 -10.95 8.47 -11.86
C LYS A 3 -11.10 8.59 -10.34
N ALA A 4 -11.59 7.54 -9.70
CA ALA A 4 -11.57 7.45 -8.25
C ALA A 4 -10.11 7.40 -7.75
N ARG A 5 -9.82 8.12 -6.68
CA ARG A 5 -8.50 8.07 -6.03
C ARG A 5 -8.60 7.17 -4.81
N LEU A 6 -7.80 6.12 -4.81
CA LEU A 6 -7.82 5.10 -3.77
C LEU A 6 -6.45 4.98 -3.11
N ALA A 7 -6.45 4.81 -1.80
CA ALA A 7 -5.27 4.35 -1.09
C ALA A 7 -5.34 2.82 -0.99
N MET A 8 -4.23 2.16 -1.29
CA MET A 8 -4.12 0.72 -1.19
C MET A 8 -2.93 0.38 -0.30
N THR A 9 -3.20 -0.26 0.82
CA THR A 9 -2.14 -0.67 1.74
C THR A 9 -1.65 -2.07 1.38
N VAL A 10 -0.35 -2.28 1.56
CA VAL A 10 0.31 -3.56 1.23
C VAL A 10 0.01 -4.62 2.29
N GLY A 11 -0.35 -4.21 3.50
CA GLY A 11 -0.60 -5.12 4.60
C GLY A 11 0.70 -5.60 5.25
N ASP A 12 0.68 -6.81 5.80
CA ASP A 12 1.87 -7.42 6.41
C ASP A 12 2.88 -7.76 5.31
N PRO A 13 4.12 -7.20 5.35
CA PRO A 13 5.11 -7.44 4.31
C PRO A 13 5.59 -8.89 4.23
N ARG A 14 5.31 -9.70 5.25
CA ARG A 14 5.62 -11.14 5.24
C ARG A 14 4.54 -11.97 4.55
N GLY A 15 3.35 -11.39 4.33
CA GLY A 15 2.21 -12.08 3.76
C GLY A 15 2.13 -11.95 2.25
N ILE A 16 0.95 -12.23 1.71
CA ILE A 16 0.69 -12.20 0.27
C ILE A 16 0.23 -10.83 -0.23
N GLY A 17 0.03 -9.86 0.68
CA GLY A 17 -0.44 -8.53 0.31
C GLY A 17 0.37 -7.85 -0.78
N PRO A 18 1.72 -7.81 -0.68
CA PRO A 18 2.54 -7.21 -1.72
C PRO A 18 2.33 -7.84 -3.10
N GLU A 19 2.21 -9.16 -3.17
CA GLU A 19 1.96 -9.88 -4.42
C GLU A 19 0.58 -9.56 -4.99
N ILE A 20 -0.44 -9.52 -4.13
CA ILE A 20 -1.80 -9.18 -4.54
C ILE A 20 -1.88 -7.75 -5.07
N VAL A 21 -1.23 -6.80 -4.40
CA VAL A 21 -1.17 -5.41 -4.85
C VAL A 21 -0.50 -5.32 -6.22
N ALA A 22 0.63 -6.01 -6.41
CA ALA A 22 1.32 -6.02 -7.70
C ALA A 22 0.43 -6.56 -8.82
N LYS A 23 -0.29 -7.64 -8.57
CA LYS A 23 -1.23 -8.21 -9.53
C LYS A 23 -2.39 -7.27 -9.84
N ALA A 24 -2.95 -6.63 -8.82
CA ALA A 24 -4.04 -5.68 -9.01
C ALA A 24 -3.61 -4.49 -9.87
N LEU A 25 -2.42 -3.93 -9.61
CA LEU A 25 -1.90 -2.80 -10.37
C LEU A 25 -1.55 -3.17 -11.81
N ALA A 26 -1.22 -4.43 -12.08
CA ALA A 26 -0.96 -4.91 -13.42
C ALA A 26 -2.25 -5.12 -14.24
N ASP A 27 -3.41 -5.13 -13.61
CA ASP A 27 -4.68 -5.29 -14.30
C ASP A 27 -5.10 -3.97 -14.95
N PRO A 28 -5.22 -3.91 -16.30
CA PRO A 28 -5.58 -2.65 -16.99
C PRO A 28 -6.92 -2.05 -16.53
N ARG A 29 -7.84 -2.88 -16.07
CA ARG A 29 -9.15 -2.40 -15.59
C ARG A 29 -9.03 -1.52 -14.36
N VAL A 30 -8.04 -1.80 -13.49
CA VAL A 30 -7.77 -0.97 -12.31
C VAL A 30 -7.27 0.41 -12.74
N GLY A 31 -6.25 0.44 -13.61
CA GLY A 31 -5.69 1.70 -14.09
C GLY A 31 -6.67 2.56 -14.87
N GLU A 32 -7.63 1.94 -15.55
CA GLU A 32 -8.66 2.67 -16.29
C GLU A 32 -9.69 3.35 -15.39
N ARG A 33 -9.93 2.80 -14.20
CA ARG A 33 -11.00 3.24 -13.30
C ARG A 33 -10.53 3.97 -12.06
N CYS A 34 -9.28 3.75 -11.66
CA CYS A 34 -8.76 4.24 -10.39
C CYS A 34 -7.36 4.80 -10.54
N ASP A 35 -7.12 5.89 -9.82
CA ASP A 35 -5.78 6.33 -9.48
C ASP A 35 -5.45 5.76 -8.12
N VAL A 36 -4.48 4.85 -8.07
CA VAL A 36 -4.13 4.11 -6.85
C VAL A 36 -2.84 4.66 -6.26
N LEU A 37 -2.91 5.06 -5.00
CA LEU A 37 -1.74 5.38 -4.20
C LEU A 37 -1.41 4.17 -3.32
N VAL A 38 -0.28 3.53 -3.58
CA VAL A 38 0.17 2.38 -2.80
C VAL A 38 0.97 2.86 -1.60
N ILE A 39 0.54 2.45 -0.42
CA ILE A 39 1.15 2.81 0.86
C ILE A 39 1.69 1.53 1.51
N GLY A 40 2.94 1.57 1.89
CA GLY A 40 3.55 0.42 2.54
C GLY A 40 5.03 0.66 2.79
N PRO A 41 5.75 -0.36 3.27
CA PRO A 41 7.17 -0.24 3.46
C PRO A 41 7.92 -0.39 2.13
N THR A 42 9.02 0.36 2.00
CA THR A 42 10.00 0.13 0.95
C THR A 42 10.61 -1.25 1.16
N GLY A 43 10.78 -2.00 0.10
CA GLY A 43 11.35 -3.34 0.17
C GLY A 43 10.33 -4.47 0.32
N SER A 44 9.04 -4.16 0.27
CA SER A 44 7.97 -5.18 0.39
C SER A 44 7.80 -6.06 -0.86
N GLY A 45 8.38 -5.66 -1.98
CA GLY A 45 8.17 -6.33 -3.27
C GLY A 45 7.10 -5.67 -4.13
N ALA A 46 6.28 -4.79 -3.57
CA ALA A 46 5.35 -3.96 -4.31
C ALA A 46 5.97 -2.60 -4.62
N ALA A 47 5.52 -1.96 -5.70
CA ALA A 47 5.92 -0.60 -6.03
C ALA A 47 5.14 0.36 -5.12
N VAL A 48 5.81 0.86 -4.09
CA VAL A 48 5.22 1.74 -3.08
C VAL A 48 5.44 3.20 -3.46
N ALA A 49 4.37 3.97 -3.53
CA ALA A 49 4.43 5.40 -3.81
C ALA A 49 4.58 6.24 -2.55
N ASP A 50 3.95 5.82 -1.44
CA ASP A 50 4.05 6.49 -0.15
C ASP A 50 4.62 5.50 0.87
N SER A 51 5.91 5.62 1.15
CA SER A 51 6.62 4.72 2.05
C SER A 51 6.45 5.16 3.50
N ILE A 52 6.09 4.21 4.36
CA ILE A 52 5.96 4.45 5.81
C ILE A 52 7.10 3.81 6.60
N GLY A 53 8.13 3.34 5.93
CA GLY A 53 9.28 2.71 6.55
C GLY A 53 9.97 1.76 5.60
N THR A 54 10.80 0.89 6.14
CA THR A 54 11.58 -0.06 5.33
C THR A 54 11.43 -1.48 5.88
N TRP A 55 11.20 -2.41 4.96
CA TRP A 55 11.22 -3.84 5.22
C TRP A 55 12.40 -4.47 4.49
N SER A 56 13.29 -5.11 5.22
CA SER A 56 14.52 -5.69 4.66
C SER A 56 14.34 -7.12 4.13
N GLY A 57 13.14 -7.68 4.24
CA GLY A 57 12.91 -9.10 3.99
C GLY A 57 13.18 -9.98 5.20
N ARG A 58 13.72 -9.39 6.26
CA ARG A 58 14.00 -10.06 7.53
C ARG A 58 13.50 -9.17 8.65
N GLY A 59 12.79 -9.74 9.56
CA GLY A 59 12.24 -9.00 10.67
C GLY A 59 11.21 -9.86 11.40
N ASP A 60 10.85 -9.43 12.59
CA ASP A 60 9.88 -10.15 13.40
C ASP A 60 8.45 -9.69 13.12
N ALA A 61 7.51 -10.39 13.74
CA ALA A 61 6.09 -10.08 13.63
C ALA A 61 5.76 -8.69 14.15
N ALA A 62 6.49 -8.21 15.17
CA ALA A 62 6.25 -6.89 15.74
C ALA A 62 6.55 -5.79 14.73
N LEU A 63 7.69 -5.86 14.04
CA LEU A 63 8.03 -4.89 13.00
C LEU A 63 7.05 -4.93 11.83
N ALA A 64 6.70 -6.13 11.37
CA ALA A 64 5.75 -6.28 10.28
C ALA A 64 4.38 -5.71 10.65
N GLY A 65 3.92 -5.95 11.88
CA GLY A 65 2.66 -5.40 12.38
C GLY A 65 2.70 -3.88 12.53
N GLU A 66 3.81 -3.33 13.00
CA GLU A 66 4.00 -1.89 13.11
C GLU A 66 3.92 -1.22 11.74
N LEU A 67 4.62 -1.74 10.73
CA LEU A 67 4.59 -1.21 9.38
C LEU A 67 3.18 -1.30 8.76
N SER A 68 2.49 -2.41 9.00
CA SER A 68 1.11 -2.58 8.54
C SER A 68 0.18 -1.53 9.18
N GLY A 69 0.32 -1.32 10.47
CA GLY A 69 -0.47 -0.31 11.20
C GLY A 69 -0.20 1.12 10.74
N LEU A 70 1.07 1.46 10.51
CA LEU A 70 1.45 2.78 9.99
C LEU A 70 0.85 3.05 8.60
N ALA A 71 0.80 2.03 7.75
CA ALA A 71 0.17 2.17 6.43
C ALA A 71 -1.32 2.48 6.54
N ILE A 72 -2.03 1.81 7.45
CA ILE A 72 -3.44 2.05 7.69
C ILE A 72 -3.68 3.47 8.23
N GLU A 73 -2.88 3.90 9.20
CA GLU A 73 -2.97 5.26 9.75
C GLU A 73 -2.76 6.32 8.65
N ARG A 74 -1.79 6.08 7.78
CA ARG A 74 -1.52 6.99 6.66
C ARG A 74 -2.68 7.04 5.69
N ALA A 75 -3.27 5.89 5.36
CA ALA A 75 -4.42 5.83 4.45
C ALA A 75 -5.63 6.59 5.04
N VAL A 76 -5.90 6.41 6.32
CA VAL A 76 -6.99 7.12 7.02
C VAL A 76 -6.74 8.63 7.00
N ALA A 77 -5.52 9.07 7.30
CA ALA A 77 -5.17 10.48 7.28
C ALA A 77 -5.40 11.11 5.90
N LEU A 78 -5.01 10.42 4.82
CA LEU A 78 -5.23 10.88 3.45
C LEU A 78 -6.71 10.96 3.11
N ALA A 79 -7.49 9.97 3.53
CA ALA A 79 -8.93 9.96 3.31
C ALA A 79 -9.62 11.11 4.05
N GLN A 80 -9.21 11.40 5.28
CA GLN A 80 -9.75 12.51 6.07
C GLN A 80 -9.45 13.87 5.43
N LYS A 81 -8.34 13.98 4.71
CA LYS A 81 -7.98 15.19 3.97
C LYS A 81 -8.63 15.28 2.59
N GLY A 82 -9.35 14.25 2.17
CA GLY A 82 -9.95 14.18 0.85
C GLY A 82 -8.97 13.94 -0.29
N GLU A 83 -7.78 13.42 0.00
CA GLU A 83 -6.77 13.14 -1.03
C GLU A 83 -6.96 11.79 -1.70
N VAL A 84 -7.68 10.91 -1.07
CA VAL A 84 -8.08 9.62 -1.63
C VAL A 84 -9.54 9.35 -1.35
#